data_b5d3efa6d03d81f4946f7000508f1827
#
_entry.id   b5d3efa6d03d81f4946f7000508f1827
#
_cell.length_a   1.000
_cell.length_b   1.000
_cell.length_c   1.000
_cell.angle_alpha   90.00
_cell.angle_beta   90.00
_cell.angle_gamma   90.00
#
_symmetry.space_group_name_H-M   'P 1'
#
loop_
_entity.id
_entity.type
_entity.pdbx_description
1 polymer ?
#
loop_
_entity_poly.entity_id
_entity_poly.type
_entity_poly.pdbx_seq_one_letter_code
_entity_poly.pdbx_strand_id
1 'polypeptide(L)'
;MTHREAPPTGAPGTQEQPSPQEADKAAGLSTTGLVVVLTGFALSIVDFFIVNVALTTIGHDLNGGETALELVVSGYGVAYALGLVLGGRLGDAYGRRRLFAWGLIAFTLSSALCGVAPSVGFLIAARLLQGAAAAMLVPQVLATIQAATEGQARARAISLYGATAGLAAVAGQILGGLLVSLDIAGVGWRSVFLINVPVGVAALLAVRHMPDTRAERRPGFDLTGTLLFGVALVCALLVIVEGQALGWPLWLWALPVVAAAAVVALVRVERRLEAEGGSPLLPPSVLAQSGMRRGLLAMVPFSIGFGSFMFVYALVAQDDFGLGGLASGAVLSPFASAFFVVALFTPRIAAALGRRIVTLGATVQGAGLLLMALLTGVTWPDVPLVLVLAVLALTGVGQALIGPTLFRMILADVPPAQAGMGSGVLVTSQQTATALGATVGGTLYVALGGSMGHSSAAVIVLALLAVFSAAIFAISLRLPDPA
;
A
#
# COMPACT_ATOMS: atom_id res chain seq x y z
N MET A 1 -36.49 -38.72 64.58
CA MET A 1 -35.88 -39.49 63.49
C MET A 1 -36.03 -38.64 62.23
N THR A 2 -34.96 -37.90 61.90
CA THR A 2 -34.93 -37.00 60.74
C THR A 2 -33.91 -37.55 59.76
N HIS A 3 -34.41 -38.07 58.63
CA HIS A 3 -33.55 -38.51 57.52
C HIS A 3 -32.93 -37.30 56.82
N ARG A 4 -31.60 -37.20 56.83
CA ARG A 4 -30.81 -36.30 56.00
C ARG A 4 -30.51 -37.03 54.67
N GLU A 5 -31.09 -36.54 53.58
CA GLU A 5 -30.72 -36.91 52.24
C GLU A 5 -29.38 -36.25 51.88
N ALA A 6 -28.41 -37.05 51.35
CA ALA A 6 -27.15 -36.58 50.80
C ALA A 6 -27.36 -36.01 49.40
N PRO A 7 -26.60 -34.95 49.00
CA PRO A 7 -26.70 -34.37 47.66
C PRO A 7 -26.08 -35.30 46.58
N PRO A 8 -26.63 -35.32 45.35
CA PRO A 8 -26.12 -36.18 44.28
C PRO A 8 -24.71 -35.75 43.83
N THR A 9 -23.82 -36.72 43.76
CA THR A 9 -22.48 -36.60 43.18
C THR A 9 -22.61 -36.26 41.69
N GLY A 10 -22.23 -35.02 41.31
CA GLY A 10 -22.16 -34.57 39.92
C GLY A 10 -21.15 -35.43 39.13
N ALA A 11 -21.60 -35.95 37.99
CA ALA A 11 -20.74 -36.61 37.02
C ALA A 11 -19.67 -35.61 36.51
N PRO A 12 -18.44 -36.08 36.20
CA PRO A 12 -17.40 -35.24 35.65
C PRO A 12 -17.87 -34.73 34.28
N GLY A 13 -18.00 -33.39 34.13
CA GLY A 13 -18.33 -32.76 32.89
C GLY A 13 -17.31 -33.17 31.82
N THR A 14 -17.81 -33.76 30.75
CA THR A 14 -17.08 -33.95 29.50
C THR A 14 -16.61 -32.57 29.02
N GLN A 15 -15.30 -32.32 29.17
CA GLN A 15 -14.69 -31.16 28.48
C GLN A 15 -14.87 -31.41 26.98
N GLU A 16 -15.81 -30.70 26.35
CA GLU A 16 -15.89 -30.65 24.91
C GLU A 16 -14.54 -30.24 24.36
N GLN A 17 -13.93 -31.08 23.55
CA GLN A 17 -12.72 -30.73 22.83
C GLN A 17 -13.06 -29.55 21.92
N PRO A 18 -12.26 -28.45 21.98
CA PRO A 18 -12.53 -27.29 21.14
C PRO A 18 -12.57 -27.71 19.68
N SER A 19 -13.53 -27.16 18.94
CA SER A 19 -13.64 -27.42 17.50
C SER A 19 -12.33 -27.04 16.81
N PRO A 20 -11.98 -27.64 15.66
CA PRO A 20 -10.77 -27.29 14.94
C PRO A 20 -10.64 -25.79 14.66
N GLN A 21 -11.75 -25.06 14.60
CA GLN A 21 -11.78 -23.59 14.45
C GLN A 21 -11.46 -22.85 15.77
N GLU A 22 -11.81 -23.38 16.91
CA GLU A 22 -11.47 -22.82 18.23
C GLU A 22 -10.01 -23.10 18.58
N ALA A 23 -9.48 -24.26 18.19
CA ALA A 23 -8.06 -24.59 18.33
C ALA A 23 -7.17 -23.68 17.43
N ASP A 24 -7.62 -23.35 16.23
CA ASP A 24 -6.91 -22.43 15.31
C ASP A 24 -7.02 -20.95 15.77
N LYS A 25 -8.14 -20.55 16.42
CA LYS A 25 -8.27 -19.25 17.12
C LYS A 25 -7.35 -19.14 18.34
N ALA A 26 -7.16 -20.23 19.07
CA ALA A 26 -6.26 -20.27 20.23
C ALA A 26 -4.77 -20.23 19.84
N ALA A 27 -4.42 -20.63 18.61
CA ALA A 27 -3.03 -20.71 18.14
C ALA A 27 -2.38 -19.35 17.79
N GLY A 28 -3.14 -18.25 17.69
CA GLY A 28 -2.60 -16.91 17.36
C GLY A 28 -1.76 -16.89 16.08
N LEU A 29 -1.32 -15.71 15.64
CA LEU A 29 -0.40 -15.59 14.51
C LEU A 29 1.03 -15.92 14.95
N SER A 30 1.55 -17.09 14.54
CA SER A 30 2.93 -17.48 14.81
C SER A 30 3.93 -16.54 14.12
N THR A 31 5.16 -16.48 14.62
CA THR A 31 6.24 -15.70 13.99
C THR A 31 6.45 -16.11 12.53
N THR A 32 6.43 -17.41 12.24
CA THR A 32 6.55 -17.93 10.87
C THR A 32 5.36 -17.48 10.02
N GLY A 33 4.13 -17.56 10.54
CA GLY A 33 2.94 -17.07 9.84
C GLY A 33 3.00 -15.57 9.54
N LEU A 34 3.49 -14.77 10.50
CA LEU A 34 3.72 -13.34 10.30
C LEU A 34 4.76 -13.08 9.20
N VAL A 35 5.87 -13.79 9.20
CA VAL A 35 6.89 -13.67 8.15
C VAL A 35 6.32 -14.01 6.78
N VAL A 36 5.52 -15.08 6.66
CA VAL A 36 4.89 -15.48 5.39
C VAL A 36 3.98 -14.39 4.84
N VAL A 37 3.08 -13.83 5.66
CA VAL A 37 2.16 -12.80 5.19
C VAL A 37 2.90 -11.50 4.83
N LEU A 38 3.93 -11.13 5.61
CA LEU A 38 4.77 -9.97 5.32
C LEU A 38 5.62 -10.17 4.06
N THR A 39 6.09 -11.39 3.76
CA THR A 39 6.80 -11.71 2.52
C THR A 39 5.89 -11.53 1.30
N GLY A 40 4.64 -12.03 1.34
CA GLY A 40 3.68 -11.80 0.26
C GLY A 40 3.38 -10.30 0.04
N PHE A 41 3.30 -9.54 1.12
CA PHE A 41 3.15 -8.09 1.05
C PHE A 41 4.38 -7.41 0.45
N ALA A 42 5.57 -7.78 0.92
CA ALA A 42 6.83 -7.25 0.40
C ALA A 42 7.01 -7.53 -1.09
N LEU A 43 6.69 -8.75 -1.56
CA LEU A 43 6.72 -9.10 -2.99
C LEU A 43 5.92 -8.12 -3.84
N SER A 44 4.68 -7.81 -3.44
CA SER A 44 3.80 -6.90 -4.19
C SER A 44 4.36 -5.48 -4.27
N ILE A 45 5.02 -5.00 -3.20
CA ILE A 45 5.61 -3.66 -3.16
C ILE A 45 6.93 -3.61 -3.91
N VAL A 46 7.81 -4.59 -3.68
CA VAL A 46 9.07 -4.71 -4.44
C VAL A 46 8.77 -4.72 -5.92
N ASP A 47 7.82 -5.54 -6.36
CA ASP A 47 7.44 -5.67 -7.77
C ASP A 47 6.90 -4.36 -8.38
N PHE A 48 6.15 -3.59 -7.60
CA PHE A 48 5.67 -2.27 -8.05
C PHE A 48 6.81 -1.30 -8.31
N PHE A 49 7.84 -1.28 -7.44
CA PHE A 49 8.93 -0.32 -7.55
C PHE A 49 10.10 -0.80 -8.42
N ILE A 50 10.35 -2.11 -8.48
CA ILE A 50 11.50 -2.69 -9.17
C ILE A 50 11.45 -2.45 -10.68
N VAL A 51 10.24 -2.43 -11.26
CA VAL A 51 10.03 -2.26 -12.68
C VAL A 51 10.41 -0.88 -13.19
N ASN A 52 10.28 0.15 -12.35
CA ASN A 52 10.60 1.53 -12.72
C ASN A 52 12.04 1.69 -13.19
N VAL A 53 12.96 0.95 -12.58
CA VAL A 53 14.39 0.98 -12.91
C VAL A 53 14.70 0.25 -14.22
N ALA A 54 13.84 -0.71 -14.60
CA ALA A 54 14.03 -1.52 -15.80
C ALA A 54 13.37 -0.93 -17.06
N LEU A 55 12.57 0.15 -16.93
CA LEU A 55 11.74 0.67 -18.02
C LEU A 55 12.52 1.02 -19.28
N THR A 56 13.65 1.70 -19.16
CA THR A 56 14.50 2.07 -20.30
C THR A 56 15.02 0.84 -21.02
N THR A 57 15.48 -0.18 -20.29
CA THR A 57 15.96 -1.44 -20.87
C THR A 57 14.83 -2.24 -21.51
N ILE A 58 13.64 -2.28 -20.91
CA ILE A 58 12.43 -2.88 -21.48
C ILE A 58 12.06 -2.20 -22.81
N GLY A 59 12.07 -0.84 -22.82
CA GLY A 59 11.76 -0.05 -24.00
C GLY A 59 12.68 -0.36 -25.17
N HIS A 60 13.97 -0.48 -24.90
CA HIS A 60 14.96 -0.86 -25.91
C HIS A 60 14.79 -2.29 -26.42
N ASP A 61 14.61 -3.26 -25.53
CA ASP A 61 14.53 -4.68 -25.91
C ASP A 61 13.22 -5.05 -26.62
N LEU A 62 12.09 -4.48 -26.19
CA LEU A 62 10.77 -4.78 -26.74
C LEU A 62 10.28 -3.74 -27.77
N ASN A 63 11.10 -2.76 -28.15
CA ASN A 63 10.73 -1.64 -29.02
C ASN A 63 9.44 -0.91 -28.56
N GLY A 64 9.31 -0.72 -27.23
CA GLY A 64 8.14 -0.08 -26.61
C GLY A 64 8.26 1.43 -26.62
N GLY A 65 7.24 2.15 -27.15
CA GLY A 65 7.14 3.60 -27.02
C GLY A 65 6.79 4.03 -25.59
N GLU A 66 6.98 5.31 -25.26
CA GLU A 66 6.76 5.89 -23.93
C GLU A 66 5.40 5.52 -23.32
N THR A 67 4.31 5.71 -24.08
CA THR A 67 2.95 5.38 -23.64
C THR A 67 2.80 3.90 -23.27
N ALA A 68 3.43 3.00 -24.01
CA ALA A 68 3.38 1.57 -23.72
C ALA A 68 4.16 1.23 -22.43
N LEU A 69 5.28 1.92 -22.17
CA LEU A 69 6.06 1.75 -20.94
C LEU A 69 5.31 2.30 -19.72
N GLU A 70 4.61 3.43 -19.87
CA GLU A 70 3.71 3.94 -18.84
C GLU A 70 2.61 2.93 -18.50
N LEU A 71 2.03 2.24 -19.50
CA LEU A 71 1.03 1.20 -19.29
C LEU A 71 1.59 -0.05 -18.60
N VAL A 72 2.87 -0.36 -18.76
CA VAL A 72 3.52 -1.45 -17.99
C VAL A 72 3.48 -1.18 -16.49
N VAL A 73 3.66 0.07 -16.06
CA VAL A 73 3.62 0.47 -14.65
C VAL A 73 2.18 0.70 -14.19
N SER A 74 1.46 1.57 -14.91
CA SER A 74 0.11 1.99 -14.52
C SER A 74 -0.90 0.84 -14.61
N GLY A 75 -0.77 -0.07 -15.56
CA GLY A 75 -1.63 -1.24 -15.72
C GLY A 75 -1.66 -2.12 -14.46
N TYR A 76 -0.50 -2.39 -13.86
CA TYR A 76 -0.44 -3.07 -12.57
C TYR A 76 -1.17 -2.29 -11.48
N GLY A 77 -0.87 -0.99 -11.35
CA GLY A 77 -1.45 -0.13 -10.32
C GLY A 77 -2.98 -0.03 -10.43
N VAL A 78 -3.51 0.13 -11.64
CA VAL A 78 -4.95 0.19 -11.91
C VAL A 78 -5.63 -1.14 -11.57
N ALA A 79 -5.13 -2.28 -12.07
CA ALA A 79 -5.70 -3.59 -11.77
C ALA A 79 -5.64 -3.91 -10.27
N TYR A 80 -4.54 -3.55 -9.62
CA TYR A 80 -4.36 -3.68 -8.19
C TYR A 80 -5.39 -2.85 -7.40
N ALA A 81 -5.52 -1.57 -7.69
CA ALA A 81 -6.45 -0.67 -7.00
C ALA A 81 -7.91 -1.09 -7.18
N LEU A 82 -8.30 -1.49 -8.39
CA LEU A 82 -9.65 -1.97 -8.70
C LEU A 82 -10.00 -3.25 -7.92
N GLY A 83 -9.06 -4.17 -7.80
CA GLY A 83 -9.28 -5.46 -7.17
C GLY A 83 -9.19 -5.46 -5.65
N LEU A 84 -8.61 -4.42 -5.01
CA LEU A 84 -8.29 -4.42 -3.57
C LEU A 84 -9.50 -4.64 -2.66
N VAL A 85 -10.57 -3.90 -2.87
CA VAL A 85 -11.78 -4.01 -2.03
C VAL A 85 -12.46 -5.35 -2.26
N LEU A 86 -12.53 -5.80 -3.53
CA LEU A 86 -13.06 -7.11 -3.87
C LEU A 86 -12.22 -8.22 -3.24
N GLY A 87 -10.89 -8.11 -3.29
CA GLY A 87 -9.96 -9.04 -2.65
C GLY A 87 -10.19 -9.18 -1.15
N GLY A 88 -10.38 -8.07 -0.44
CA GLY A 88 -10.71 -8.10 0.99
C GLY A 88 -11.97 -8.91 1.29
N ARG A 89 -13.03 -8.70 0.52
CA ARG A 89 -14.30 -9.43 0.67
C ARG A 89 -14.23 -10.90 0.29
N LEU A 90 -13.51 -11.22 -0.78
CA LEU A 90 -13.26 -12.61 -1.15
C LEU A 90 -12.56 -13.36 -0.03
N GLY A 91 -11.61 -12.72 0.66
CA GLY A 91 -10.94 -13.30 1.82
C GLY A 91 -11.86 -13.57 3.01
N ASP A 92 -12.75 -12.63 3.31
CA ASP A 92 -13.75 -12.81 4.36
C ASP A 92 -14.77 -13.92 4.01
N ALA A 93 -15.14 -14.07 2.72
CA ALA A 93 -16.08 -15.06 2.26
C ALA A 93 -15.51 -16.49 2.14
N TYR A 94 -14.30 -16.62 1.58
CA TYR A 94 -13.69 -17.91 1.22
C TYR A 94 -12.55 -18.35 2.14
N GLY A 95 -12.12 -17.48 3.07
CA GLY A 95 -11.01 -17.72 3.98
C GLY A 95 -9.73 -17.01 3.52
N ARG A 96 -9.13 -16.24 4.44
CA ARG A 96 -7.98 -15.36 4.15
C ARG A 96 -6.75 -16.14 3.72
N ARG A 97 -6.45 -17.28 4.38
CA ARG A 97 -5.32 -18.15 4.00
C ARG A 97 -5.47 -18.70 2.58
N ARG A 98 -6.66 -19.14 2.21
CA ARG A 98 -6.91 -19.67 0.85
C ARG A 98 -6.75 -18.59 -0.20
N LEU A 99 -7.35 -17.41 0.02
CA LEU A 99 -7.25 -16.33 -0.95
C LEU A 99 -5.83 -15.77 -1.05
N PHE A 100 -5.10 -15.69 0.07
CA PHE A 100 -3.68 -15.38 0.07
C PHE A 100 -2.88 -16.37 -0.77
N ALA A 101 -3.10 -17.67 -0.60
CA ALA A 101 -2.44 -18.71 -1.39
C ALA A 101 -2.76 -18.58 -2.89
N TRP A 102 -4.03 -18.43 -3.27
CA TRP A 102 -4.43 -18.22 -4.66
C TRP A 102 -3.84 -16.94 -5.26
N GLY A 103 -3.86 -15.84 -4.50
CA GLY A 103 -3.23 -14.58 -4.91
C GLY A 103 -1.73 -14.75 -5.12
N LEU A 104 -1.04 -15.47 -4.21
CA LEU A 104 0.40 -15.72 -4.31
C LEU A 104 0.75 -16.61 -5.51
N ILE A 105 -0.05 -17.65 -5.79
CA ILE A 105 0.10 -18.49 -7.00
C ILE A 105 -0.06 -17.64 -8.25
N ALA A 106 -1.16 -16.89 -8.35
CA ALA A 106 -1.46 -16.04 -9.49
C ALA A 106 -0.38 -14.96 -9.69
N PHE A 107 0.10 -14.35 -8.60
CA PHE A 107 1.18 -13.36 -8.63
C PHE A 107 2.49 -13.96 -9.13
N THR A 108 2.87 -15.13 -8.62
CA THR A 108 4.10 -15.83 -9.00
C THR A 108 4.06 -16.25 -10.48
N LEU A 109 2.93 -16.78 -10.94
CA LEU A 109 2.75 -17.16 -12.34
C LEU A 109 2.75 -15.95 -13.28
N SER A 110 2.03 -14.88 -12.92
CA SER A 110 2.03 -13.67 -13.75
C SER A 110 3.40 -12.98 -13.77
N SER A 111 4.15 -13.04 -12.65
CA SER A 111 5.54 -12.58 -12.63
C SER A 111 6.45 -13.39 -13.56
N ALA A 112 6.28 -14.72 -13.59
CA ALA A 112 6.98 -15.56 -14.57
C ALA A 112 6.60 -15.20 -16.00
N LEU A 113 5.31 -14.93 -16.29
CA LEU A 113 4.85 -14.44 -17.58
C LEU A 113 5.49 -13.10 -17.97
N CYS A 114 5.59 -12.15 -17.03
CA CYS A 114 6.31 -10.90 -17.26
C CYS A 114 7.78 -11.16 -17.63
N GLY A 115 8.44 -12.09 -16.94
CA GLY A 115 9.84 -12.44 -17.16
C GLY A 115 10.12 -13.13 -18.49
N VAL A 116 9.11 -13.73 -19.14
CA VAL A 116 9.24 -14.36 -20.47
C VAL A 116 8.54 -13.58 -21.58
N ALA A 117 8.13 -12.34 -21.33
CA ALA A 117 7.36 -11.53 -22.26
C ALA A 117 8.09 -11.32 -23.59
N PRO A 118 7.49 -11.68 -24.75
CA PRO A 118 8.08 -11.51 -26.06
C PRO A 118 7.78 -10.15 -26.68
N SER A 119 6.83 -9.38 -26.11
CA SER A 119 6.42 -8.07 -26.60
C SER A 119 5.91 -7.19 -25.46
N VAL A 120 5.92 -5.88 -25.68
CA VAL A 120 5.41 -4.91 -24.69
C VAL A 120 3.91 -5.11 -24.41
N GLY A 121 3.10 -5.44 -25.41
CA GLY A 121 1.66 -5.72 -25.24
C GLY A 121 1.41 -6.97 -24.37
N PHE A 122 2.20 -8.02 -24.55
CA PHE A 122 2.15 -9.21 -23.69
C PHE A 122 2.55 -8.84 -22.25
N LEU A 123 3.60 -8.02 -22.09
CA LEU A 123 4.04 -7.57 -20.78
C LEU A 123 2.95 -6.75 -20.07
N ILE A 124 2.27 -5.82 -20.77
CA ILE A 124 1.14 -5.05 -20.22
C ILE A 124 0.03 -6.01 -19.75
N ALA A 125 -0.37 -6.99 -20.56
CA ALA A 125 -1.39 -7.97 -20.17
C ALA A 125 -0.98 -8.78 -18.92
N ALA A 126 0.28 -9.23 -18.87
CA ALA A 126 0.83 -9.94 -17.71
C ALA A 126 0.87 -9.05 -16.46
N ARG A 127 1.18 -7.74 -16.58
CA ARG A 127 1.15 -6.75 -15.49
C ARG A 127 -0.26 -6.50 -14.97
N LEU A 128 -1.27 -6.44 -15.83
CA LEU A 128 -2.68 -6.37 -15.40
C LEU A 128 -3.07 -7.59 -14.56
N LEU A 129 -2.71 -8.80 -14.99
CA LEU A 129 -2.95 -10.04 -14.24
C LEU A 129 -2.20 -10.03 -12.90
N GLN A 130 -0.96 -9.54 -12.88
CA GLN A 130 -0.13 -9.47 -11.69
C GLN A 130 -0.70 -8.46 -10.66
N GLY A 131 -1.18 -7.31 -11.12
CA GLY A 131 -1.89 -6.34 -10.29
C GLY A 131 -3.18 -6.91 -9.69
N ALA A 132 -3.98 -7.62 -10.47
CA ALA A 132 -5.17 -8.30 -9.97
C ALA A 132 -4.82 -9.40 -8.93
N ALA A 133 -3.73 -10.13 -9.13
CA ALA A 133 -3.23 -11.12 -8.17
C ALA A 133 -2.76 -10.48 -6.86
N ALA A 134 -2.06 -9.34 -6.93
CA ALA A 134 -1.66 -8.55 -5.77
C ALA A 134 -2.88 -8.05 -4.98
N ALA A 135 -3.96 -7.66 -5.68
CA ALA A 135 -5.21 -7.25 -5.06
C ALA A 135 -5.91 -8.38 -4.28
N MET A 136 -5.74 -9.63 -4.68
CA MET A 136 -6.21 -10.80 -3.91
C MET A 136 -5.33 -11.05 -2.69
N LEU A 137 -4.04 -10.81 -2.79
CA LEU A 137 -3.02 -11.14 -1.78
C LEU A 137 -2.97 -10.12 -0.64
N VAL A 138 -2.81 -8.84 -0.96
CA VAL A 138 -2.43 -7.80 0.01
C VAL A 138 -3.47 -7.52 1.10
N PRO A 139 -4.78 -7.43 0.84
CA PRO A 139 -5.77 -7.20 1.90
C PRO A 139 -5.78 -8.31 2.95
N GLN A 140 -5.42 -9.56 2.57
CA GLN A 140 -5.39 -10.70 3.48
C GLN A 140 -4.34 -10.56 4.57
N VAL A 141 -3.25 -9.86 4.28
CA VAL A 141 -2.13 -9.66 5.21
C VAL A 141 -2.61 -8.90 6.45
N LEU A 142 -3.13 -7.69 6.23
CA LEU A 142 -3.59 -6.83 7.33
C LEU A 142 -4.83 -7.41 8.02
N ALA A 143 -5.75 -8.01 7.25
CA ALA A 143 -6.93 -8.67 7.78
C ALA A 143 -6.57 -9.87 8.66
N THR A 144 -5.56 -10.66 8.29
CA THR A 144 -5.06 -11.79 9.11
C THR A 144 -4.39 -11.28 10.39
N ILE A 145 -3.54 -10.26 10.29
CA ILE A 145 -2.92 -9.64 11.47
C ILE A 145 -4.01 -9.18 12.45
N GLN A 146 -5.02 -8.48 11.96
CA GLN A 146 -6.13 -7.98 12.79
C GLN A 146 -6.93 -9.10 13.46
N ALA A 147 -7.24 -10.15 12.73
CA ALA A 147 -8.08 -11.22 13.22
C ALA A 147 -7.35 -12.21 14.13
N ALA A 148 -6.03 -12.37 13.97
CA ALA A 148 -5.25 -13.38 14.66
C ALA A 148 -4.31 -12.81 15.75
N THR A 149 -4.37 -11.50 16.02
CA THR A 149 -3.53 -10.86 17.06
C THR A 149 -4.31 -9.85 17.88
N GLU A 150 -3.91 -9.62 19.12
CA GLU A 150 -4.52 -8.68 20.06
C GLU A 150 -3.47 -7.85 20.81
N GLY A 151 -3.88 -6.74 21.40
CA GLY A 151 -3.07 -5.91 22.28
C GLY A 151 -1.70 -5.54 21.68
N GLN A 152 -0.64 -5.72 22.44
CA GLN A 152 0.73 -5.39 22.02
C GLN A 152 1.22 -6.23 20.81
N ALA A 153 0.78 -7.49 20.69
CA ALA A 153 1.16 -8.33 19.56
C ALA A 153 0.61 -7.74 18.23
N ARG A 154 -0.65 -7.28 18.25
CA ARG A 154 -1.26 -6.58 17.11
C ARG A 154 -0.52 -5.30 16.76
N ALA A 155 -0.23 -4.47 17.76
CA ALA A 155 0.49 -3.21 17.56
C ALA A 155 1.87 -3.45 16.92
N ARG A 156 2.59 -4.49 17.38
CA ARG A 156 3.89 -4.89 16.83
C ARG A 156 3.77 -5.40 15.39
N ALA A 157 2.78 -6.26 15.10
CA ALA A 157 2.57 -6.82 13.77
C ALA A 157 2.19 -5.73 12.74
N ILE A 158 1.33 -4.77 13.11
CA ILE A 158 0.99 -3.62 12.26
C ILE A 158 2.21 -2.71 12.03
N SER A 159 3.06 -2.52 13.04
CA SER A 159 4.29 -1.73 12.86
C SER A 159 5.27 -2.43 11.92
N LEU A 160 5.39 -3.77 12.00
CA LEU A 160 6.18 -4.56 11.07
C LEU A 160 5.60 -4.51 9.65
N TYR A 161 4.27 -4.56 9.50
CA TYR A 161 3.61 -4.35 8.20
C TYR A 161 4.00 -3.00 7.59
N GLY A 162 3.88 -1.91 8.36
CA GLY A 162 4.30 -0.58 7.91
C GLY A 162 5.81 -0.50 7.59
N ALA A 163 6.66 -1.09 8.43
CA ALA A 163 8.11 -1.15 8.20
C ALA A 163 8.44 -1.94 6.92
N THR A 164 7.74 -3.05 6.68
CA THR A 164 7.89 -3.86 5.46
C THR A 164 7.56 -3.04 4.21
N ALA A 165 6.52 -2.20 4.26
CA ALA A 165 6.15 -1.34 3.13
C ALA A 165 7.30 -0.41 2.72
N GLY A 166 7.88 0.32 3.67
CA GLY A 166 8.98 1.25 3.40
C GLY A 166 10.25 0.55 2.93
N LEU A 167 10.63 -0.55 3.61
CA LEU A 167 11.81 -1.32 3.25
C LEU A 167 11.67 -1.96 1.86
N ALA A 168 10.51 -2.53 1.56
CA ALA A 168 10.24 -3.17 0.27
C ALA A 168 10.26 -2.17 -0.90
N ALA A 169 9.77 -0.95 -0.70
CA ALA A 169 9.80 0.10 -1.73
C ALA A 169 11.24 0.44 -2.15
N VAL A 170 12.13 0.61 -1.17
CA VAL A 170 13.55 0.91 -1.45
C VAL A 170 14.29 -0.33 -1.93
N ALA A 171 14.02 -1.49 -1.33
CA ALA A 171 14.60 -2.75 -1.80
C ALA A 171 14.25 -3.02 -3.26
N GLY A 172 13.03 -2.69 -3.70
CA GLY A 172 12.61 -2.80 -5.09
C GLY A 172 13.49 -1.97 -6.03
N GLN A 173 13.76 -0.72 -5.69
CA GLN A 173 14.63 0.14 -6.51
C GLN A 173 16.08 -0.36 -6.55
N ILE A 174 16.65 -0.71 -5.38
CA ILE A 174 18.04 -1.21 -5.30
C ILE A 174 18.17 -2.54 -6.06
N LEU A 175 17.27 -3.50 -5.80
CA LEU A 175 17.28 -4.80 -6.47
C LEU A 175 17.08 -4.66 -7.98
N GLY A 176 16.20 -3.74 -8.42
CA GLY A 176 15.99 -3.47 -9.83
C GLY A 176 17.26 -3.03 -10.53
N GLY A 177 17.95 -2.03 -9.98
CA GLY A 177 19.21 -1.56 -10.50
C GLY A 177 20.31 -2.63 -10.48
N LEU A 178 20.40 -3.40 -9.40
CA LEU A 178 21.38 -4.48 -9.26
C LEU A 178 21.14 -5.60 -10.28
N LEU A 179 19.89 -6.10 -10.40
CA LEU A 179 19.56 -7.20 -11.28
C LEU A 179 19.74 -6.85 -12.75
N VAL A 180 19.36 -5.62 -13.15
CA VAL A 180 19.58 -5.14 -14.53
C VAL A 180 21.07 -4.98 -14.83
N SER A 181 21.86 -4.43 -13.89
CA SER A 181 23.30 -4.20 -14.10
C SER A 181 24.13 -5.49 -14.07
N LEU A 182 23.74 -6.48 -13.27
CA LEU A 182 24.43 -7.78 -13.21
C LEU A 182 24.16 -8.66 -14.42
N ASP A 183 23.08 -8.43 -15.14
CA ASP A 183 22.64 -9.22 -16.30
C ASP A 183 22.83 -10.74 -16.10
N ILE A 184 22.31 -11.27 -15.01
CA ILE A 184 22.51 -12.66 -14.59
C ILE A 184 22.02 -13.61 -15.71
N ALA A 185 22.92 -14.41 -16.22
CA ALA A 185 22.68 -15.37 -17.29
C ALA A 185 22.16 -14.75 -18.62
N GLY A 186 22.40 -13.47 -18.87
CA GLY A 186 21.98 -12.78 -20.09
C GLY A 186 20.47 -12.54 -20.20
N VAL A 187 19.73 -12.62 -19.08
CA VAL A 187 18.28 -12.40 -19.08
C VAL A 187 17.88 -10.92 -18.94
N GLY A 188 18.85 -10.05 -18.66
CA GLY A 188 18.68 -8.60 -18.60
C GLY A 188 17.57 -8.17 -17.62
N TRP A 189 16.69 -7.27 -18.08
CA TRP A 189 15.58 -6.73 -17.31
C TRP A 189 14.57 -7.81 -16.86
N ARG A 190 14.51 -8.97 -17.52
CA ARG A 190 13.59 -10.06 -17.17
C ARG A 190 13.83 -10.58 -15.76
N SER A 191 15.08 -10.46 -15.27
CA SER A 191 15.47 -10.85 -13.91
C SER A 191 14.66 -10.13 -12.83
N VAL A 192 14.18 -8.88 -13.05
CA VAL A 192 13.39 -8.13 -12.08
C VAL A 192 12.02 -8.78 -11.79
N PHE A 193 11.49 -9.51 -12.75
CA PHE A 193 10.25 -10.29 -12.57
C PHE A 193 10.55 -11.70 -12.08
N LEU A 194 11.59 -12.36 -12.65
CA LEU A 194 11.92 -13.74 -12.32
C LEU A 194 12.37 -13.91 -10.86
N ILE A 195 12.90 -12.89 -10.21
CA ILE A 195 13.27 -12.91 -8.77
C ILE A 195 12.06 -13.19 -7.87
N ASN A 196 10.85 -12.80 -8.28
CA ASN A 196 9.64 -13.04 -7.52
C ASN A 196 9.26 -14.53 -7.50
N VAL A 197 9.69 -15.32 -8.48
CA VAL A 197 9.31 -16.74 -8.61
C VAL A 197 9.84 -17.59 -7.46
N PRO A 198 11.17 -17.62 -7.18
CA PRO A 198 11.68 -18.42 -6.06
C PRO A 198 11.15 -17.94 -4.71
N VAL A 199 10.98 -16.62 -4.51
CA VAL A 199 10.44 -16.06 -3.26
C VAL A 199 8.95 -16.42 -3.10
N GLY A 200 8.17 -16.30 -4.17
CA GLY A 200 6.75 -16.68 -4.18
C GLY A 200 6.54 -18.16 -3.91
N VAL A 201 7.34 -19.03 -4.53
CA VAL A 201 7.30 -20.49 -4.26
C VAL A 201 7.67 -20.79 -2.81
N ALA A 202 8.73 -20.19 -2.26
CA ALA A 202 9.12 -20.39 -0.87
C ALA A 202 8.01 -19.93 0.10
N ALA A 203 7.40 -18.76 -0.14
CA ALA A 203 6.29 -18.27 0.64
C ALA A 203 5.06 -19.18 0.53
N LEU A 204 4.78 -19.73 -0.66
CA LEU A 204 3.66 -20.65 -0.88
C LEU A 204 3.83 -21.96 -0.09
N LEU A 205 5.03 -22.53 -0.06
CA LEU A 205 5.34 -23.72 0.74
C LEU A 205 5.14 -23.48 2.25
N ALA A 206 5.35 -22.23 2.68
CA ALA A 206 5.20 -21.82 4.07
C ALA A 206 3.78 -21.33 4.44
N VAL A 207 2.85 -21.19 3.48
CA VAL A 207 1.47 -20.71 3.69
C VAL A 207 0.69 -21.52 4.74
N ARG A 208 1.04 -22.80 4.93
CA ARG A 208 0.45 -23.65 5.97
C ARG A 208 0.57 -23.09 7.40
N HIS A 209 1.56 -22.23 7.66
CA HIS A 209 1.79 -21.59 8.97
C HIS A 209 0.91 -20.33 9.18
N MET A 210 0.19 -19.90 8.15
CA MET A 210 -0.80 -18.82 8.26
C MET A 210 -2.10 -19.38 8.86
N PRO A 211 -2.69 -18.76 9.91
CA PRO A 211 -3.95 -19.21 10.48
C PRO A 211 -5.09 -19.08 9.47
N ASP A 212 -6.02 -20.01 9.47
CA ASP A 212 -7.21 -19.95 8.63
C ASP A 212 -8.29 -19.11 9.31
N THR A 213 -8.28 -17.81 9.05
CA THR A 213 -9.26 -16.87 9.57
C THR A 213 -10.28 -16.52 8.48
N ARG A 214 -11.56 -16.48 8.86
CA ARG A 214 -12.65 -16.06 7.96
C ARG A 214 -13.71 -15.32 8.77
N ALA A 215 -14.59 -14.57 8.10
CA ALA A 215 -15.72 -13.96 8.75
C ALA A 215 -16.74 -15.03 9.19
N GLU A 216 -17.38 -14.82 10.33
CA GLU A 216 -18.43 -15.75 10.85
C GLU A 216 -19.63 -15.84 9.89
N ARG A 217 -19.99 -14.74 9.24
CA ARG A 217 -21.00 -14.68 8.17
C ARG A 217 -20.32 -14.31 6.86
N ARG A 218 -20.61 -15.06 5.80
CA ARG A 218 -20.12 -14.74 4.45
C ARG A 218 -20.73 -13.42 3.99
N PRO A 219 -19.93 -12.37 3.73
CA PRO A 219 -20.45 -11.14 3.18
C PRO A 219 -20.98 -11.38 1.76
N GLY A 220 -22.06 -10.70 1.41
CA GLY A 220 -22.55 -10.66 0.03
C GLY A 220 -21.57 -9.92 -0.88
N PHE A 221 -21.71 -10.14 -2.19
CA PHE A 221 -20.92 -9.42 -3.19
C PHE A 221 -21.71 -8.20 -3.70
N ASP A 222 -21.13 -7.02 -3.52
CA ASP A 222 -21.62 -5.79 -4.12
C ASP A 222 -20.91 -5.54 -5.46
N LEU A 223 -21.41 -6.16 -6.52
CA LEU A 223 -20.88 -5.97 -7.86
C LEU A 223 -21.11 -4.55 -8.36
N THR A 224 -22.27 -3.95 -8.03
CA THR A 224 -22.64 -2.60 -8.45
C THR A 224 -21.70 -1.56 -7.83
N GLY A 225 -21.47 -1.64 -6.51
CA GLY A 225 -20.50 -0.77 -5.83
C GLY A 225 -19.09 -0.95 -6.36
N THR A 226 -18.67 -2.19 -6.62
CA THR A 226 -17.34 -2.48 -7.22
C THR A 226 -17.18 -1.85 -8.59
N LEU A 227 -18.17 -1.96 -9.46
CA LEU A 227 -18.15 -1.35 -10.80
C LEU A 227 -18.14 0.18 -10.74
N LEU A 228 -19.00 0.78 -9.89
CA LEU A 228 -19.04 2.24 -9.72
C LEU A 228 -17.71 2.79 -9.16
N PHE A 229 -17.14 2.12 -8.17
CA PHE A 229 -15.82 2.46 -7.64
C PHE A 229 -14.74 2.35 -8.73
N GLY A 230 -14.78 1.26 -9.51
CA GLY A 230 -13.87 1.05 -10.64
C GLY A 230 -13.96 2.15 -11.70
N VAL A 231 -15.18 2.51 -12.12
CA VAL A 231 -15.41 3.59 -13.09
C VAL A 231 -14.87 4.92 -12.54
N ALA A 232 -15.18 5.26 -11.29
CA ALA A 232 -14.69 6.49 -10.67
C ALA A 232 -13.15 6.55 -10.67
N LEU A 233 -12.49 5.45 -10.28
CA LEU A 233 -11.05 5.37 -10.20
C LEU A 233 -10.38 5.43 -11.59
N VAL A 234 -10.86 4.63 -12.55
CA VAL A 234 -10.30 4.62 -13.91
C VAL A 234 -10.47 5.97 -14.57
N CYS A 235 -11.65 6.61 -14.47
CA CYS A 235 -11.87 7.94 -15.03
C CYS A 235 -10.95 8.99 -14.39
N ALA A 236 -10.74 8.93 -13.07
CA ALA A 236 -9.83 9.85 -12.38
C ALA A 236 -8.37 9.67 -12.84
N LEU A 237 -7.91 8.42 -12.94
CA LEU A 237 -6.54 8.11 -13.37
C LEU A 237 -6.30 8.48 -14.83
N LEU A 238 -7.23 8.15 -15.75
CA LEU A 238 -7.09 8.46 -17.17
C LEU A 238 -6.95 9.96 -17.43
N VAL A 239 -7.69 10.80 -16.72
CA VAL A 239 -7.56 12.27 -16.86
C VAL A 239 -6.14 12.71 -16.53
N ILE A 240 -5.56 12.16 -15.48
CA ILE A 240 -4.26 12.61 -14.97
C ILE A 240 -3.12 12.05 -15.85
N VAL A 241 -3.21 10.77 -16.23
CA VAL A 241 -2.17 10.08 -17.02
C VAL A 241 -2.18 10.58 -18.47
N GLU A 242 -3.34 10.57 -19.12
CA GLU A 242 -3.45 10.81 -20.55
C GLU A 242 -3.63 12.29 -20.90
N GLY A 243 -3.98 13.13 -19.91
CA GLY A 243 -4.29 14.53 -20.16
C GLY A 243 -3.17 15.28 -20.87
N GLN A 244 -1.94 15.13 -20.38
CA GLN A 244 -0.77 15.81 -20.94
C GLN A 244 -0.36 15.19 -22.29
N ALA A 245 -0.33 13.87 -22.38
CA ALA A 245 0.04 13.14 -23.59
C ALA A 245 -0.89 13.44 -24.78
N LEU A 246 -2.19 13.59 -24.50
CA LEU A 246 -3.20 13.89 -25.51
C LEU A 246 -3.44 15.40 -25.75
N GLY A 247 -2.78 16.30 -25.04
CA GLY A 247 -2.96 17.75 -25.16
C GLY A 247 -4.34 18.23 -24.68
N TRP A 248 -4.93 17.60 -23.68
CA TRP A 248 -6.18 17.98 -23.02
C TRP A 248 -7.39 18.14 -23.95
N PRO A 249 -7.75 17.11 -24.77
CA PRO A 249 -8.89 17.19 -25.67
C PRO A 249 -10.20 17.36 -24.88
N LEU A 250 -11.21 18.02 -25.50
CA LEU A 250 -12.48 18.36 -24.83
C LEU A 250 -13.20 17.14 -24.22
N TRP A 251 -13.14 15.98 -24.86
CA TRP A 251 -13.79 14.77 -24.35
C TRP A 251 -13.18 14.28 -23.03
N LEU A 252 -11.91 14.58 -22.77
CA LEU A 252 -11.22 14.19 -21.54
C LEU A 252 -11.87 14.85 -20.32
N TRP A 253 -12.40 16.06 -20.45
CA TRP A 253 -13.09 16.79 -19.39
C TRP A 253 -14.46 16.20 -19.02
N ALA A 254 -14.98 15.25 -19.81
CA ALA A 254 -16.15 14.47 -19.41
C ALA A 254 -15.82 13.44 -18.33
N LEU A 255 -14.57 12.94 -18.26
CA LEU A 255 -14.18 11.89 -17.30
C LEU A 255 -14.28 12.33 -15.83
N PRO A 256 -13.86 13.54 -15.40
CA PRO A 256 -14.10 14.03 -14.06
C PRO A 256 -15.58 14.08 -13.69
N VAL A 257 -16.44 14.43 -14.64
CA VAL A 257 -17.90 14.45 -14.44
C VAL A 257 -18.43 13.04 -14.27
N VAL A 258 -17.99 12.09 -15.09
CA VAL A 258 -18.34 10.67 -14.98
C VAL A 258 -17.83 10.10 -13.63
N ALA A 259 -16.59 10.42 -13.24
CA ALA A 259 -16.03 10.01 -11.96
C ALA A 259 -16.85 10.54 -10.78
N ALA A 260 -17.21 11.84 -10.81
CA ALA A 260 -18.05 12.45 -9.76
C ALA A 260 -19.46 11.82 -9.73
N ALA A 261 -20.07 11.59 -10.88
CA ALA A 261 -21.36 10.92 -10.98
C ALA A 261 -21.30 9.47 -10.44
N ALA A 262 -20.22 8.73 -10.77
CA ALA A 262 -19.99 7.39 -10.27
C ALA A 262 -19.79 7.36 -8.73
N VAL A 263 -19.06 8.32 -8.15
CA VAL A 263 -18.92 8.47 -6.69
C VAL A 263 -20.28 8.76 -6.04
N VAL A 264 -21.06 9.67 -6.59
CA VAL A 264 -22.40 9.99 -6.07
C VAL A 264 -23.32 8.78 -6.15
N ALA A 265 -23.31 8.05 -7.27
CA ALA A 265 -24.06 6.81 -7.44
C ALA A 265 -23.60 5.73 -6.45
N LEU A 266 -22.28 5.55 -6.28
CA LEU A 266 -21.69 4.65 -5.31
C LEU A 266 -22.22 4.94 -3.90
N VAL A 267 -22.10 6.17 -3.42
CA VAL A 267 -22.58 6.54 -2.08
C VAL A 267 -24.08 6.28 -1.91
N ARG A 268 -24.90 6.49 -2.94
CA ARG A 268 -26.34 6.21 -2.89
C ARG A 268 -26.61 4.70 -2.82
N VAL A 269 -25.94 3.92 -3.66
CA VAL A 269 -26.08 2.45 -3.70
C VAL A 269 -25.65 1.84 -2.36
N GLU A 270 -24.48 2.26 -1.84
CA GLU A 270 -23.95 1.78 -0.58
C GLU A 270 -24.90 2.05 0.61
N ARG A 271 -25.42 3.28 0.70
CA ARG A 271 -26.38 3.65 1.75
C ARG A 271 -27.69 2.85 1.64
N ARG A 272 -28.17 2.63 0.43
CA ARG A 272 -29.39 1.85 0.20
C ARG A 272 -29.17 0.39 0.55
N LEU A 273 -28.06 -0.19 0.07
CA LEU A 273 -27.70 -1.58 0.34
C LEU A 273 -27.52 -1.84 1.84
N GLU A 274 -26.89 -0.91 2.56
CA GLU A 274 -26.74 -1.00 4.02
C GLU A 274 -28.10 -0.90 4.74
N ALA A 275 -28.98 0.01 4.33
CA ALA A 275 -30.32 0.16 4.90
C ALA A 275 -31.21 -1.07 4.66
N GLU A 276 -31.02 -1.79 3.55
CA GLU A 276 -31.70 -3.05 3.22
C GLU A 276 -31.06 -4.27 3.94
N GLY A 277 -30.06 -4.07 4.80
CA GLY A 277 -29.35 -5.15 5.52
C GLY A 277 -28.42 -5.97 4.62
N GLY A 278 -28.09 -5.46 3.44
CA GLY A 278 -27.13 -6.07 2.52
C GLY A 278 -25.69 -5.86 2.96
N SER A 279 -24.75 -6.20 2.07
CA SER A 279 -23.31 -6.11 2.34
C SER A 279 -22.66 -5.08 1.39
N PRO A 280 -22.72 -3.78 1.70
CA PRO A 280 -22.15 -2.71 0.87
C PRO A 280 -20.64 -2.85 0.72
N LEU A 281 -20.03 -2.41 -0.37
CA LEU A 281 -18.60 -2.46 -0.63
C LEU A 281 -17.81 -1.59 0.37
N LEU A 282 -18.29 -0.39 0.59
CA LEU A 282 -17.74 0.63 1.49
C LEU A 282 -18.83 1.02 2.50
N PRO A 283 -19.05 0.23 3.58
CA PRO A 283 -20.17 0.49 4.48
C PRO A 283 -20.13 1.89 5.06
N PRO A 284 -21.16 2.71 4.85
CA PRO A 284 -21.25 4.05 5.44
C PRO A 284 -21.14 4.06 6.95
N SER A 285 -21.64 3.03 7.65
CA SER A 285 -21.51 2.87 9.10
C SER A 285 -20.06 2.73 9.56
N VAL A 286 -19.23 1.98 8.81
CA VAL A 286 -17.79 1.82 9.10
C VAL A 286 -17.05 3.12 8.81
N LEU A 287 -17.34 3.77 7.68
CA LEU A 287 -16.76 5.07 7.31
C LEU A 287 -17.15 6.19 8.27
N ALA A 288 -18.31 6.11 8.91
CA ALA A 288 -18.79 7.07 9.90
C ALA A 288 -18.08 6.96 11.25
N GLN A 289 -17.45 5.84 11.58
CA GLN A 289 -16.67 5.66 12.79
C GLN A 289 -15.59 6.73 12.91
N SER A 290 -15.42 7.31 14.10
CA SER A 290 -14.57 8.48 14.26
C SER A 290 -13.09 8.20 13.95
N GLY A 291 -12.58 7.05 14.34
CA GLY A 291 -11.22 6.58 14.03
C GLY A 291 -11.02 6.39 12.54
N MET A 292 -11.92 5.66 11.87
CA MET A 292 -11.87 5.43 10.43
C MET A 292 -11.92 6.75 9.65
N ARG A 293 -12.93 7.60 9.89
CA ARG A 293 -13.11 8.86 9.14
C ARG A 293 -11.95 9.82 9.30
N ARG A 294 -11.55 10.10 10.55
CA ARG A 294 -10.46 11.05 10.83
C ARG A 294 -9.10 10.48 10.40
N GLY A 295 -8.91 9.18 10.62
CA GLY A 295 -7.70 8.50 10.19
C GLY A 295 -7.54 8.49 8.67
N LEU A 296 -8.60 8.21 7.90
CA LEU A 296 -8.58 8.28 6.44
C LEU A 296 -8.35 9.70 5.93
N LEU A 297 -8.92 10.74 6.61
CA LEU A 297 -8.63 12.15 6.27
C LEU A 297 -7.14 12.49 6.41
N ALA A 298 -6.42 11.87 7.35
CA ALA A 298 -4.97 12.04 7.47
C ALA A 298 -4.19 11.10 6.53
N MET A 299 -4.70 9.89 6.28
CA MET A 299 -4.08 8.90 5.42
C MET A 299 -4.03 9.33 3.96
N VAL A 300 -5.06 9.99 3.44
CA VAL A 300 -5.12 10.43 2.04
C VAL A 300 -3.98 11.41 1.71
N PRO A 301 -3.80 12.56 2.38
CA PRO A 301 -2.68 13.47 2.08
C PRO A 301 -1.32 12.82 2.37
N PHE A 302 -1.21 11.95 3.37
CA PHE A 302 -0.01 11.16 3.64
C PHE A 302 0.39 10.27 2.47
N SER A 303 -0.56 9.54 1.91
CA SER A 303 -0.32 8.60 0.81
C SER A 303 -0.08 9.32 -0.52
N ILE A 304 -0.82 10.39 -0.80
CA ILE A 304 -0.56 11.28 -1.96
C ILE A 304 0.87 11.82 -1.87
N GLY A 305 1.25 12.35 -0.70
CA GLY A 305 2.59 12.87 -0.46
C GLY A 305 3.69 11.82 -0.65
N PHE A 306 3.47 10.60 -0.17
CA PHE A 306 4.43 9.50 -0.34
C PHE A 306 4.60 9.08 -1.80
N GLY A 307 3.48 8.90 -2.53
CA GLY A 307 3.52 8.56 -3.95
C GLY A 307 4.22 9.62 -4.80
N SER A 308 3.86 10.89 -4.59
CA SER A 308 4.51 12.03 -5.25
C SER A 308 6.02 12.08 -4.95
N PHE A 309 6.39 11.95 -3.67
CA PHE A 309 7.79 11.99 -3.24
C PHE A 309 8.62 10.90 -3.91
N MET A 310 8.14 9.65 -3.89
CA MET A 310 8.87 8.52 -4.48
C MET A 310 9.05 8.66 -5.98
N PHE A 311 8.01 9.12 -6.69
CA PHE A 311 8.04 9.25 -8.14
C PHE A 311 8.93 10.43 -8.58
N VAL A 312 8.74 11.61 -7.97
CA VAL A 312 9.55 12.81 -8.29
C VAL A 312 11.01 12.61 -7.90
N TYR A 313 11.26 11.95 -6.76
CA TYR A 313 12.61 11.54 -6.39
C TYR A 313 13.28 10.70 -7.49
N ALA A 314 12.57 9.72 -8.05
CA ALA A 314 13.11 8.86 -9.10
C ALA A 314 13.46 9.67 -10.37
N LEU A 315 12.57 10.59 -10.80
CA LEU A 315 12.83 11.49 -11.93
C LEU A 315 14.05 12.39 -11.68
N VAL A 316 14.08 13.08 -10.56
CA VAL A 316 15.22 13.95 -10.19
C VAL A 316 16.53 13.17 -10.14
N ALA A 317 16.55 12.01 -9.50
CA ALA A 317 17.75 11.21 -9.33
C ALA A 317 18.26 10.63 -10.67
N GLN A 318 17.36 10.14 -11.52
CA GLN A 318 17.75 9.43 -12.76
C GLN A 318 17.86 10.36 -13.95
N ASP A 319 16.90 11.26 -14.16
CA ASP A 319 16.87 12.11 -15.35
C ASP A 319 17.69 13.40 -15.18
N ASP A 320 17.62 14.06 -14.01
CA ASP A 320 18.35 15.32 -13.81
C ASP A 320 19.80 15.11 -13.34
N PHE A 321 20.03 14.16 -12.43
CA PHE A 321 21.38 13.86 -11.92
C PHE A 321 22.06 12.69 -12.65
N GLY A 322 21.38 12.01 -13.59
CA GLY A 322 21.94 10.91 -14.37
C GLY A 322 22.35 9.70 -13.53
N LEU A 323 21.78 9.54 -12.33
CA LEU A 323 22.11 8.42 -11.47
C LEU A 323 21.49 7.14 -12.04
N GLY A 324 22.31 6.13 -12.26
CA GLY A 324 21.79 4.78 -12.56
C GLY A 324 20.89 4.28 -11.42
N GLY A 325 19.99 3.32 -11.73
CA GLY A 325 19.02 2.83 -10.77
C GLY A 325 19.61 2.35 -9.44
N LEU A 326 20.78 1.69 -9.46
CA LEU A 326 21.48 1.27 -8.25
C LEU A 326 21.93 2.47 -7.40
N ALA A 327 22.51 3.49 -8.02
CA ALA A 327 22.97 4.69 -7.32
C ALA A 327 21.78 5.47 -6.75
N SER A 328 20.71 5.63 -7.53
CA SER A 328 19.47 6.24 -7.08
C SER A 328 18.89 5.51 -5.86
N GLY A 329 18.78 4.18 -5.90
CA GLY A 329 18.36 3.37 -4.76
C GLY A 329 19.27 3.50 -3.54
N ALA A 330 20.59 3.54 -3.75
CA ALA A 330 21.58 3.72 -2.68
C ALA A 330 21.42 5.08 -1.98
N VAL A 331 21.18 6.16 -2.73
CA VAL A 331 20.91 7.49 -2.18
C VAL A 331 19.61 7.49 -1.35
N LEU A 332 18.61 6.71 -1.71
CA LEU A 332 17.36 6.58 -0.94
C LEU A 332 17.49 5.70 0.31
N SER A 333 18.57 4.92 0.45
CA SER A 333 18.73 3.96 1.56
C SER A 333 18.67 4.56 2.96
N PRO A 334 19.15 5.80 3.26
CA PRO A 334 18.99 6.41 4.58
C PRO A 334 17.53 6.68 4.96
N PHE A 335 16.69 7.07 3.98
CA PHE A 335 15.26 7.19 4.19
C PHE A 335 14.64 5.87 4.66
N ALA A 336 14.91 4.77 3.94
CA ALA A 336 14.39 3.46 4.27
C ALA A 336 14.91 2.91 5.59
N SER A 337 16.21 3.08 5.84
CA SER A 337 16.84 2.62 7.08
C SER A 337 16.29 3.36 8.29
N ALA A 338 16.15 4.69 8.20
CA ALA A 338 15.55 5.50 9.25
C ALA A 338 14.08 5.13 9.46
N PHE A 339 13.31 4.97 8.37
CA PHE A 339 11.93 4.51 8.42
C PHE A 339 11.82 3.15 9.13
N PHE A 340 12.61 2.17 8.70
CA PHE A 340 12.56 0.81 9.27
C PHE A 340 12.90 0.82 10.77
N VAL A 341 14.01 1.44 11.15
CA VAL A 341 14.44 1.51 12.55
C VAL A 341 13.38 2.17 13.42
N VAL A 342 12.90 3.34 13.03
CA VAL A 342 11.90 4.08 13.82
C VAL A 342 10.56 3.34 13.88
N ALA A 343 10.12 2.69 12.79
CA ALA A 343 8.89 1.92 12.76
C ALA A 343 8.87 0.77 13.79
N LEU A 344 10.02 0.16 14.09
CA LEU A 344 10.13 -0.86 15.15
C LEU A 344 9.86 -0.30 16.55
N PHE A 345 10.19 0.97 16.79
CA PHE A 345 9.96 1.64 18.07
C PHE A 345 8.65 2.41 18.12
N THR A 346 7.96 2.59 17.00
CA THR A 346 6.69 3.32 16.90
C THR A 346 5.64 2.87 17.93
N PRO A 347 5.45 1.57 18.27
CA PRO A 347 4.50 1.18 19.31
C PRO A 347 4.84 1.74 20.69
N ARG A 348 6.14 1.75 21.05
CA ARG A 348 6.60 2.30 22.34
C ARG A 348 6.47 3.83 22.39
N ILE A 349 6.83 4.48 21.29
CA ILE A 349 6.72 5.95 21.17
C ILE A 349 5.24 6.36 21.21
N ALA A 350 4.36 5.62 20.55
CA ALA A 350 2.92 5.88 20.56
C ALA A 350 2.29 5.67 21.94
N ALA A 351 2.74 4.67 22.70
CA ALA A 351 2.29 4.47 24.08
C ALA A 351 2.68 5.63 25.00
N ALA A 352 3.83 6.28 24.74
CA ALA A 352 4.29 7.44 25.54
C ALA A 352 3.65 8.76 25.09
N LEU A 353 3.46 8.98 23.77
CA LEU A 353 3.04 10.27 23.20
C LEU A 353 1.55 10.33 22.84
N GLY A 354 0.83 9.19 22.81
CA GLY A 354 -0.54 9.12 22.33
C GLY A 354 -0.66 9.65 20.90
N ARG A 355 -1.71 10.44 20.61
CA ARG A 355 -1.93 11.07 19.29
C ARG A 355 -0.82 12.04 18.87
N ARG A 356 -0.03 12.58 19.82
CA ARG A 356 1.05 13.52 19.53
C ARG A 356 2.16 12.91 18.67
N ILE A 357 2.24 11.58 18.57
CA ILE A 357 3.21 10.92 17.69
C ILE A 357 2.98 11.27 16.22
N VAL A 358 1.71 11.37 15.75
CA VAL A 358 1.38 11.79 14.39
C VAL A 358 1.74 13.26 14.18
N THR A 359 1.47 14.11 15.18
CA THR A 359 1.85 15.54 15.16
C THR A 359 3.37 15.69 15.03
N LEU A 360 4.14 14.96 15.85
CA LEU A 360 5.60 14.94 15.80
C LEU A 360 6.11 14.44 14.44
N GLY A 361 5.55 13.33 13.94
CA GLY A 361 5.89 12.78 12.64
C GLY A 361 5.66 13.77 11.49
N ALA A 362 4.50 14.44 11.49
CA ALA A 362 4.16 15.45 10.47
C ALA A 362 5.10 16.67 10.54
N THR A 363 5.49 17.10 11.74
CA THR A 363 6.47 18.18 11.91
C THR A 363 7.84 17.78 11.36
N VAL A 364 8.33 16.60 11.74
CA VAL A 364 9.64 16.09 11.29
C VAL A 364 9.67 15.88 9.76
N GLN A 365 8.62 15.28 9.21
CA GLN A 365 8.50 15.09 7.77
C GLN A 365 8.43 16.42 7.02
N GLY A 366 7.60 17.34 7.47
CA GLY A 366 7.45 18.66 6.87
C GLY A 366 8.75 19.47 6.94
N ALA A 367 9.47 19.44 8.06
CA ALA A 367 10.79 20.05 8.19
C ALA A 367 11.81 19.43 7.21
N GLY A 368 11.84 18.09 7.10
CA GLY A 368 12.69 17.39 6.12
C GLY A 368 12.41 17.82 4.68
N LEU A 369 11.13 17.89 4.29
CA LEU A 369 10.73 18.31 2.94
C LEU A 369 11.08 19.78 2.66
N LEU A 370 10.89 20.68 3.62
CA LEU A 370 11.28 22.10 3.48
C LEU A 370 12.80 22.26 3.43
N LEU A 371 13.55 21.51 4.23
CA LEU A 371 15.02 21.51 4.16
C LEU A 371 15.50 20.98 2.80
N MET A 372 14.85 19.94 2.26
CA MET A 372 15.18 19.44 0.92
C MET A 372 14.87 20.48 -0.16
N ALA A 373 13.71 21.16 -0.06
CA ALA A 373 13.35 22.23 -0.98
C ALA A 373 14.36 23.38 -0.94
N LEU A 374 14.76 23.82 0.26
CA LEU A 374 15.76 24.85 0.45
C LEU A 374 17.13 24.43 -0.12
N LEU A 375 17.57 23.21 0.22
CA LEU A 375 18.83 22.67 -0.26
C LEU A 375 18.85 22.64 -1.80
N THR A 376 17.81 22.08 -2.41
CA THR A 376 17.67 22.02 -3.87
C THR A 376 17.66 23.41 -4.49
N GLY A 377 16.91 24.38 -3.93
CA GLY A 377 16.78 25.73 -4.46
C GLY A 377 18.08 26.54 -4.37
N VAL A 378 18.95 26.27 -3.38
CA VAL A 378 20.16 27.05 -3.16
C VAL A 378 21.38 26.43 -3.85
N THR A 379 21.45 25.11 -3.97
CA THR A 379 22.67 24.41 -4.39
C THR A 379 22.56 23.69 -5.73
N TRP A 380 21.42 23.75 -6.41
CA TRP A 380 21.27 23.13 -7.73
C TRP A 380 22.22 23.72 -8.77
N PRO A 381 22.91 22.91 -9.64
CA PRO A 381 22.84 21.45 -9.71
C PRO A 381 23.78 20.70 -8.75
N ASP A 382 24.68 21.40 -8.04
CA ASP A 382 25.73 20.82 -7.20
C ASP A 382 25.23 20.51 -5.77
N VAL A 383 24.15 19.74 -5.67
CA VAL A 383 23.50 19.45 -4.37
C VAL A 383 24.41 18.55 -3.52
N PRO A 384 24.83 18.98 -2.28
CA PRO A 384 25.73 18.22 -1.43
C PRO A 384 25.12 16.89 -0.99
N LEU A 385 25.67 15.77 -1.47
CA LEU A 385 25.14 14.42 -1.22
C LEU A 385 24.93 14.12 0.27
N VAL A 386 25.90 14.50 1.12
CA VAL A 386 25.81 14.24 2.57
C VAL A 386 24.58 14.91 3.19
N LEU A 387 24.24 16.12 2.77
CA LEU A 387 23.05 16.82 3.24
C LEU A 387 21.77 16.17 2.71
N VAL A 388 21.76 15.73 1.44
CA VAL A 388 20.65 14.96 0.86
C VAL A 388 20.40 13.70 1.68
N LEU A 389 21.43 12.90 1.98
CA LEU A 389 21.31 11.67 2.77
C LEU A 389 20.74 11.95 4.17
N ALA A 390 21.21 13.02 4.84
CA ALA A 390 20.75 13.40 6.17
C ALA A 390 19.26 13.83 6.15
N VAL A 391 18.86 14.63 5.15
CA VAL A 391 17.49 15.11 5.02
C VAL A 391 16.54 13.97 4.61
N LEU A 392 16.98 13.04 3.76
CA LEU A 392 16.23 11.83 3.43
C LEU A 392 16.01 10.97 4.68
N ALA A 393 17.03 10.78 5.52
CA ALA A 393 16.87 10.06 6.80
C ALA A 393 15.86 10.76 7.71
N LEU A 394 15.93 12.09 7.85
CA LEU A 394 14.98 12.87 8.64
C LEU A 394 13.54 12.70 8.13
N THR A 395 13.33 12.77 6.81
CA THR A 395 12.02 12.56 6.19
C THR A 395 11.50 11.14 6.46
N GLY A 396 12.37 10.13 6.40
CA GLY A 396 12.06 8.73 6.74
C GLY A 396 11.63 8.54 8.19
N VAL A 397 12.26 9.25 9.15
CA VAL A 397 11.82 9.28 10.56
C VAL A 397 10.38 9.79 10.67
N GLY A 398 10.08 10.94 10.05
CA GLY A 398 8.72 11.51 10.06
C GLY A 398 7.70 10.55 9.48
N GLN A 399 8.00 9.95 8.35
CA GLN A 399 7.15 8.97 7.67
C GLN A 399 6.84 7.74 8.56
N ALA A 400 7.84 7.23 9.29
CA ALA A 400 7.70 6.07 10.18
C ALA A 400 6.83 6.35 11.42
N LEU A 401 6.84 7.57 11.92
CA LEU A 401 5.98 7.97 13.04
C LEU A 401 4.51 8.10 12.62
N ILE A 402 4.23 8.49 11.37
CA ILE A 402 2.87 8.71 10.86
C ILE A 402 2.22 7.38 10.42
N GLY A 403 2.79 6.69 9.44
CA GLY A 403 2.14 5.60 8.70
C GLY A 403 1.63 4.47 9.60
N PRO A 404 2.48 3.75 10.35
CA PRO A 404 2.05 2.65 11.22
C PRO A 404 1.05 3.09 12.30
N THR A 405 1.14 4.35 12.75
CA THR A 405 0.22 4.91 13.75
C THR A 405 -1.16 5.12 13.15
N LEU A 406 -1.25 5.71 11.95
CA LEU A 406 -2.52 5.89 11.24
C LEU A 406 -3.22 4.55 10.97
N PHE A 407 -2.50 3.51 10.56
CA PHE A 407 -3.07 2.16 10.37
C PHE A 407 -3.75 1.65 11.64
N ARG A 408 -3.08 1.78 12.79
CA ARG A 408 -3.65 1.35 14.07
C ARG A 408 -4.88 2.17 14.45
N MET A 409 -4.82 3.51 14.31
CA MET A 409 -5.94 4.40 14.66
C MET A 409 -7.17 4.18 13.78
N ILE A 410 -6.97 3.94 12.47
CA ILE A 410 -8.05 3.69 11.52
C ILE A 410 -8.76 2.38 11.85
N LEU A 411 -8.00 1.35 12.24
CA LEU A 411 -8.52 0.01 12.46
C LEU A 411 -8.90 -0.26 13.93
N ALA A 412 -8.65 0.66 14.85
CA ALA A 412 -8.89 0.46 16.29
C ALA A 412 -10.36 0.17 16.61
N ASP A 413 -11.28 0.91 15.96
CA ASP A 413 -12.72 0.81 16.20
C ASP A 413 -13.41 -0.27 15.31
N VAL A 414 -12.65 -0.94 14.42
CA VAL A 414 -13.22 -1.95 13.50
C VAL A 414 -13.38 -3.29 14.21
N PRO A 415 -14.61 -3.83 14.32
CA PRO A 415 -14.82 -5.12 14.94
C PRO A 415 -14.06 -6.25 14.24
N PRO A 416 -13.57 -7.29 14.96
CA PRO A 416 -12.87 -8.43 14.36
C PRO A 416 -13.65 -9.13 13.24
N ALA A 417 -14.99 -9.18 13.35
CA ALA A 417 -15.87 -9.74 12.32
C ALA A 417 -15.85 -8.93 11.00
N GLN A 418 -15.47 -7.66 11.04
CA GLN A 418 -15.38 -6.75 9.89
C GLN A 418 -13.93 -6.40 9.54
N ALA A 419 -12.95 -7.13 10.07
CA ALA A 419 -11.52 -6.82 9.90
C ALA A 419 -11.08 -6.80 8.42
N GLY A 420 -11.58 -7.72 7.59
CA GLY A 420 -11.32 -7.74 6.16
C GLY A 420 -11.85 -6.52 5.43
N MET A 421 -13.06 -6.09 5.80
CA MET A 421 -13.72 -4.92 5.23
C MET A 421 -12.98 -3.63 5.64
N GLY A 422 -12.68 -3.45 6.91
CA GLY A 422 -11.95 -2.28 7.41
C GLY A 422 -10.54 -2.17 6.81
N SER A 423 -9.81 -3.29 6.74
CA SER A 423 -8.49 -3.32 6.10
C SER A 423 -8.56 -3.12 4.59
N GLY A 424 -9.60 -3.65 3.92
CA GLY A 424 -9.86 -3.41 2.50
C GLY A 424 -10.07 -1.92 2.20
N VAL A 425 -10.92 -1.23 2.96
CA VAL A 425 -11.15 0.22 2.84
C VAL A 425 -9.84 1.00 3.04
N LEU A 426 -9.10 0.68 4.11
CA LEU A 426 -7.83 1.35 4.41
C LEU A 426 -6.81 1.17 3.28
N VAL A 427 -6.55 -0.08 2.87
CA VAL A 427 -5.54 -0.39 1.86
C VAL A 427 -5.94 0.20 0.50
N THR A 428 -7.23 0.12 0.12
CA THR A 428 -7.72 0.74 -1.11
C THR A 428 -7.54 2.25 -1.10
N SER A 429 -7.94 2.92 -0.02
CA SER A 429 -7.77 4.37 0.12
C SER A 429 -6.30 4.78 0.05
N GLN A 430 -5.43 4.03 0.74
CA GLN A 430 -3.98 4.26 0.71
C GLN A 430 -3.40 4.09 -0.70
N GLN A 431 -3.69 2.96 -1.35
CA GLN A 431 -3.09 2.65 -2.66
C GLN A 431 -3.59 3.58 -3.76
N THR A 432 -4.90 3.88 -3.75
CA THR A 432 -5.48 4.87 -4.66
C THR A 432 -4.83 6.24 -4.47
N ALA A 433 -4.70 6.69 -3.23
CA ALA A 433 -4.06 7.96 -2.90
C ALA A 433 -2.57 7.98 -3.30
N THR A 434 -1.84 6.87 -3.09
CA THR A 434 -0.43 6.75 -3.50
C THR A 434 -0.27 6.81 -5.01
N ALA A 435 -1.12 6.10 -5.77
CA ALA A 435 -1.11 6.13 -7.23
C ALA A 435 -1.45 7.53 -7.77
N LEU A 436 -2.50 8.17 -7.25
CA LEU A 436 -2.84 9.55 -7.58
C LEU A 436 -1.70 10.50 -7.27
N GLY A 437 -1.03 10.31 -6.12
CA GLY A 437 0.11 11.12 -5.73
C GLY A 437 1.27 11.00 -6.69
N ALA A 438 1.67 9.80 -7.07
CA ALA A 438 2.74 9.56 -8.04
C ALA A 438 2.44 10.24 -9.37
N THR A 439 1.22 10.07 -9.87
CA THR A 439 0.79 10.65 -11.15
C THR A 439 0.73 12.18 -11.08
N VAL A 440 0.03 12.76 -10.10
CA VAL A 440 -0.11 14.22 -9.96
C VAL A 440 1.25 14.89 -9.73
N GLY A 441 2.06 14.31 -8.83
CA GLY A 441 3.40 14.83 -8.53
C GLY A 441 4.33 14.79 -9.73
N GLY A 442 4.33 13.67 -10.46
CA GLY A 442 5.12 13.50 -11.67
C GLY A 442 4.71 14.47 -12.79
N THR A 443 3.40 14.49 -13.12
CA THR A 443 2.86 15.42 -14.13
C THR A 443 3.17 16.89 -13.78
N LEU A 444 3.00 17.26 -12.51
CA LEU A 444 3.31 18.61 -12.05
C LEU A 444 4.80 18.94 -12.20
N TYR A 445 5.67 18.00 -11.81
CA TYR A 445 7.12 18.16 -11.93
C TYR A 445 7.57 18.36 -13.38
N VAL A 446 7.09 17.50 -14.30
CA VAL A 446 7.43 17.59 -15.72
C VAL A 446 6.89 18.89 -16.35
N ALA A 447 5.63 19.25 -16.07
CA ALA A 447 5.02 20.48 -16.62
C ALA A 447 5.74 21.75 -16.13
N LEU A 448 6.09 21.82 -14.84
CA LEU A 448 6.82 22.95 -14.28
C LEU A 448 8.29 22.95 -14.76
N GLY A 449 8.91 21.80 -14.87
CA GLY A 449 10.29 21.65 -15.36
C GLY A 449 10.46 22.23 -16.75
N GLY A 450 9.53 21.95 -17.66
CA GLY A 450 9.54 22.51 -19.01
C GLY A 450 9.33 24.03 -19.08
N SER A 451 8.67 24.65 -18.09
CA SER A 451 8.36 26.08 -18.10
C SER A 451 9.28 26.94 -17.22
N MET A 452 9.72 26.42 -16.08
CA MET A 452 10.43 27.19 -15.03
C MET A 452 11.82 26.59 -14.69
N GLY A 453 12.18 25.46 -15.30
CA GLY A 453 13.38 24.69 -15.00
C GLY A 453 13.19 23.68 -13.86
N HIS A 454 13.99 22.58 -13.90
CA HIS A 454 13.85 21.40 -13.04
C HIS A 454 14.06 21.71 -11.56
N SER A 455 15.03 22.62 -11.23
CA SER A 455 15.23 23.09 -9.86
C SER A 455 13.98 23.71 -9.25
N SER A 456 13.37 24.66 -9.97
CA SER A 456 12.15 25.35 -9.53
C SER A 456 10.98 24.36 -9.39
N ALA A 457 10.84 23.44 -10.32
CA ALA A 457 9.83 22.38 -10.29
C ALA A 457 9.99 21.50 -9.05
N ALA A 458 11.21 21.05 -8.76
CA ALA A 458 11.51 20.24 -7.57
C ALA A 458 11.18 20.98 -6.28
N VAL A 459 11.58 22.24 -6.16
CA VAL A 459 11.28 23.10 -4.99
C VAL A 459 9.77 23.26 -4.79
N ILE A 460 9.02 23.53 -5.85
CA ILE A 460 7.56 23.71 -5.76
C ILE A 460 6.89 22.41 -5.33
N VAL A 461 7.26 21.27 -5.91
CA VAL A 461 6.69 19.97 -5.51
C VAL A 461 7.01 19.66 -4.06
N LEU A 462 8.27 19.81 -3.63
CA LEU A 462 8.68 19.57 -2.23
C LEU A 462 7.93 20.49 -1.25
N ALA A 463 7.73 21.77 -1.61
CA ALA A 463 6.95 22.70 -0.81
C ALA A 463 5.46 22.27 -0.72
N LEU A 464 4.87 21.79 -1.82
CA LEU A 464 3.52 21.25 -1.82
C LEU A 464 3.39 20.00 -0.91
N LEU A 465 4.40 19.12 -0.91
CA LEU A 465 4.44 17.97 -0.02
C LEU A 465 4.57 18.39 1.46
N ALA A 466 5.28 19.48 1.74
CA ALA A 466 5.32 20.07 3.08
C ALA A 466 3.95 20.62 3.50
N VAL A 467 3.16 21.17 2.57
CA VAL A 467 1.76 21.58 2.84
C VAL A 467 0.90 20.36 3.20
N PHE A 468 1.08 19.21 2.53
CA PHE A 468 0.40 17.97 2.94
C PHE A 468 0.80 17.53 4.36
N SER A 469 2.07 17.66 4.72
CA SER A 469 2.52 17.40 6.10
C SER A 469 1.89 18.37 7.11
N ALA A 470 1.73 19.65 6.75
CA ALA A 470 1.01 20.62 7.58
C ALA A 470 -0.48 20.30 7.71
N ALA A 471 -1.12 19.78 6.64
CA ALA A 471 -2.50 19.30 6.72
C ALA A 471 -2.63 18.10 7.67
N ILE A 472 -1.70 17.13 7.59
CA ILE A 472 -1.66 15.98 8.51
C ILE A 472 -1.48 16.49 9.96
N PHE A 473 -0.58 17.45 10.19
CA PHE A 473 -0.39 18.08 11.49
C PHE A 473 -1.72 18.67 12.01
N ALA A 474 -2.42 19.47 11.22
CA ALA A 474 -3.69 20.08 11.61
C ALA A 474 -4.78 19.04 11.92
N ILE A 475 -4.87 17.98 11.11
CA ILE A 475 -5.81 16.87 11.32
C ILE A 475 -5.45 16.11 12.61
N SER A 476 -4.15 15.89 12.86
CA SER A 476 -3.65 15.13 14.02
C SER A 476 -4.07 15.73 15.37
N LEU A 477 -4.27 17.03 15.43
CA LEU A 477 -4.76 17.71 16.64
C LEU A 477 -6.19 17.27 17.05
N ARG A 478 -6.94 16.66 16.11
CA ARG A 478 -8.32 16.19 16.31
C ARG A 478 -8.44 14.67 16.26
N LEU A 479 -7.33 13.94 16.12
CA LEU A 479 -7.33 12.48 16.14
C LEU A 479 -7.64 11.95 17.54
N PRO A 480 -8.31 10.78 17.67
CA PRO A 480 -8.41 10.07 18.94
C PRO A 480 -7.02 9.58 19.38
N ASP A 481 -6.86 9.27 20.66
CA ASP A 481 -5.63 8.62 21.12
C ASP A 481 -5.54 7.20 20.54
N PRO A 482 -4.35 6.77 20.10
CA PRO A 482 -4.17 5.42 19.62
C PRO A 482 -4.32 4.42 20.78
N ALA A 483 -5.24 3.47 20.64
CA ALA A 483 -5.45 2.41 21.61
C ALA A 483 -4.26 1.42 21.67
#